data_1d3e227a04b560a1145f5563edd354ec
#
_entry.id   1d3e227a04b560a1145f5563edd354ec
#
_cell.length_a   1.000
_cell.length_b   1.000
_cell.length_c   1.000
_cell.angle_alpha   90.00
_cell.angle_beta   90.00
_cell.angle_gamma   90.00
#
_symmetry.space_group_name_H-M   'P 1'
#
loop_
_entity.id
_entity.type
_entity.pdbx_description
1 polymer ?
#
loop_
_entity_poly.entity_id
_entity_poly.type
_entity_poly.pdbx_seq_one_letter_code
_entity_poly.pdbx_strand_id
1 'polypeptide(L)'
;MSLRGYTRPELGIIEPCLPSPAKVPPSGPGWFHEIKHDGFRILAQRDSAGVRLITRNGNDFTARFPLAAAAVGALPANSFLIDGEAIVTNTKGLAVFDLIRHKRHGADAVLLAGQRRQTARATTEALTRV
;
A
#
# COMPACT_ATOMS: atom_id res chain seq x y z
N MET A 1 -12.39 21.50 -23.94
CA MET A 1 -13.55 20.64 -24.19
C MET A 1 -13.95 20.04 -22.83
N SER A 2 -15.04 20.52 -22.28
CA SER A 2 -15.54 20.03 -20.97
C SER A 2 -16.16 18.65 -21.20
N LEU A 3 -15.57 17.61 -20.64
CA LEU A 3 -16.19 16.29 -20.56
C LEU A 3 -17.33 16.37 -19.53
N ARG A 4 -18.47 16.85 -19.99
CA ARG A 4 -19.70 16.78 -19.20
C ARG A 4 -19.99 15.31 -18.88
N GLY A 5 -20.00 14.98 -17.61
CA GLY A 5 -20.62 13.78 -17.10
C GLY A 5 -19.71 12.62 -16.71
N TYR A 6 -18.40 12.75 -16.73
CA TYR A 6 -17.56 11.77 -16.06
C TYR A 6 -17.36 12.21 -14.61
N THR A 7 -18.37 11.97 -13.79
CA THR A 7 -18.12 11.79 -12.36
C THR A 7 -17.21 10.56 -12.27
N ARG A 8 -15.92 10.78 -12.00
CA ARG A 8 -15.07 9.69 -11.53
C ARG A 8 -15.86 8.98 -10.43
N PRO A 9 -16.17 7.69 -10.58
CA PRO A 9 -16.70 6.98 -9.45
C PRO A 9 -15.72 7.25 -8.32
N GLU A 10 -16.19 7.70 -7.18
CA GLU A 10 -15.38 7.70 -5.98
C GLU A 10 -14.74 6.33 -5.98
N LEU A 11 -13.41 6.28 -6.00
CA LEU A 11 -12.70 5.02 -6.00
C LEU A 11 -13.10 4.33 -4.71
N GLY A 12 -14.17 3.57 -4.78
CA GLY A 12 -14.60 2.71 -3.69
C GLY A 12 -13.43 1.84 -3.29
N ILE A 13 -13.40 1.38 -2.07
CA ILE A 13 -12.38 0.45 -1.61
C ILE A 13 -12.50 -0.80 -2.48
N ILE A 14 -11.51 -1.00 -3.33
CA ILE A 14 -11.41 -2.20 -4.16
C ILE A 14 -10.91 -3.32 -3.27
N GLU A 15 -11.64 -4.41 -3.26
CA GLU A 15 -11.23 -5.60 -2.51
C GLU A 15 -9.89 -6.11 -3.06
N PRO A 16 -8.86 -6.32 -2.20
CA PRO A 16 -7.57 -6.76 -2.67
C PRO A 16 -7.61 -8.20 -3.17
N CYS A 17 -6.88 -8.47 -4.25
CA CYS A 17 -6.66 -9.83 -4.73
C CYS A 17 -5.92 -10.65 -3.68
N LEU A 18 -6.47 -11.81 -3.32
CA LEU A 18 -5.84 -12.72 -2.36
C LEU A 18 -5.09 -13.82 -3.12
N PRO A 19 -3.83 -14.11 -2.74
CA PRO A 19 -3.09 -15.21 -3.35
C PRO A 19 -3.66 -16.56 -2.93
N SER A 20 -3.59 -17.54 -3.83
CA SER A 20 -3.86 -18.94 -3.51
C SER A 20 -2.59 -19.62 -2.99
N PRO A 21 -2.70 -20.50 -1.98
CA PRO A 21 -1.56 -21.28 -1.52
C PRO A 21 -0.99 -22.15 -2.63
N ALA A 22 0.34 -22.20 -2.75
CA ALA A 22 1.03 -23.11 -3.66
C ALA A 22 2.14 -23.84 -2.90
N LYS A 23 2.36 -25.12 -3.23
CA LYS A 23 3.43 -25.92 -2.59
C LYS A 23 4.83 -25.43 -2.99
N VAL A 24 4.95 -24.95 -4.21
CA VAL A 24 6.21 -24.43 -4.76
C VAL A 24 5.89 -23.15 -5.53
N PRO A 25 6.70 -22.08 -5.38
CA PRO A 25 6.51 -20.88 -6.18
C PRO A 25 6.65 -21.19 -7.66
N PRO A 26 5.76 -20.70 -8.52
CA PRO A 26 5.94 -20.86 -9.96
C PRO A 26 7.22 -20.18 -10.43
N SER A 27 7.88 -20.78 -11.40
CA SER A 27 9.13 -20.26 -11.97
C SER A 27 9.10 -20.31 -13.50
N GLY A 28 9.96 -19.54 -14.14
CA GLY A 28 10.08 -19.46 -15.58
C GLY A 28 9.80 -18.09 -16.16
N PRO A 29 9.74 -17.94 -17.50
CA PRO A 29 9.49 -16.66 -18.15
C PRO A 29 8.15 -16.05 -17.72
N GLY A 30 8.16 -14.76 -17.38
CA GLY A 30 6.95 -14.05 -16.96
C GLY A 30 6.63 -14.10 -15.47
N TRP A 31 7.43 -14.83 -14.67
CA TRP A 31 7.30 -14.84 -13.22
C TRP A 31 8.36 -13.96 -12.57
N PHE A 32 7.93 -13.16 -11.60
CA PHE A 32 8.80 -12.36 -10.76
C PHE A 32 8.65 -12.81 -9.31
N HIS A 33 9.77 -12.95 -8.64
CA HIS A 33 9.80 -13.29 -7.22
C HIS A 33 10.13 -12.03 -6.42
N GLU A 34 9.28 -11.71 -5.48
CA GLU A 34 9.47 -10.59 -4.55
C GLU A 34 9.67 -11.12 -3.13
N ILE A 35 10.39 -10.37 -2.32
CA ILE A 35 10.52 -10.68 -0.91
C ILE A 35 9.16 -10.52 -0.25
N LYS A 36 8.71 -11.54 0.46
CA LYS A 36 7.52 -11.45 1.29
C LYS A 36 7.87 -10.77 2.61
N HIS A 37 7.36 -9.57 2.81
CA HIS A 37 7.49 -8.87 4.06
C HIS A 37 6.35 -9.24 5.02
N ASP A 38 6.65 -9.38 6.31
CA ASP A 38 5.64 -9.65 7.33
C ASP A 38 5.08 -8.35 7.90
N GLY A 39 3.84 -8.03 7.52
CA GLY A 39 3.16 -6.83 7.93
C GLY A 39 1.66 -6.87 7.70
N PHE A 40 1.03 -5.72 7.68
CA PHE A 40 -0.39 -5.57 7.32
C PHE A 40 -0.53 -5.11 5.87
N ARG A 41 -1.32 -5.83 5.07
CA ARG A 41 -1.72 -5.35 3.76
C ARG A 41 -2.60 -4.12 3.92
N ILE A 42 -2.23 -3.05 3.25
CA ILE A 42 -2.88 -1.75 3.32
C ILE A 42 -3.24 -1.28 1.92
N LEU A 43 -4.48 -0.84 1.77
CA LEU A 43 -4.90 0.00 0.66
C LEU A 43 -4.79 1.45 1.10
N ALA A 44 -3.83 2.17 0.52
CA ALA A 44 -3.66 3.59 0.76
C ALA A 44 -4.43 4.37 -0.30
N GLN A 45 -5.44 5.09 0.15
CA GLN A 45 -6.28 5.92 -0.70
C GLN A 45 -6.03 7.40 -0.44
N ARG A 46 -5.92 8.18 -1.50
CA ARG A 46 -6.01 9.63 -1.44
C ARG A 46 -7.08 10.12 -2.40
N ASP A 47 -7.90 11.02 -1.92
CA ASP A 47 -8.92 11.75 -2.67
C ASP A 47 -9.09 13.16 -2.10
N SER A 48 -10.14 13.88 -2.51
CA SER A 48 -10.45 15.22 -2.00
C SER A 48 -10.72 15.26 -0.49
N ALA A 49 -11.12 14.16 0.12
CA ALA A 49 -11.36 14.04 1.57
C ALA A 49 -10.07 13.80 2.38
N GLY A 50 -8.96 13.49 1.72
CA GLY A 50 -7.67 13.27 2.35
C GLY A 50 -7.11 11.86 2.16
N VAL A 51 -6.25 11.44 3.08
CA VAL A 51 -5.56 10.14 3.06
C VAL A 51 -6.28 9.17 3.99
N ARG A 52 -6.46 7.93 3.52
CA ARG A 52 -6.92 6.81 4.33
C ARG A 52 -6.06 5.58 4.09
N LEU A 53 -5.70 4.90 5.16
CA LEU A 53 -5.00 3.63 5.15
C LEU A 53 -5.95 2.55 5.62
N ILE A 54 -6.43 1.71 4.70
CA ILE A 54 -7.47 0.73 4.96
C ILE A 54 -6.90 -0.67 4.92
N THR A 55 -7.18 -1.46 5.97
CA THR A 55 -6.77 -2.86 6.02
C THR A 55 -7.63 -3.74 5.12
N ARG A 56 -7.18 -4.96 4.89
CA ARG A 56 -7.91 -5.99 4.17
C ARG A 56 -9.34 -6.21 4.70
N ASN A 57 -9.54 -6.07 6.00
CA ASN A 57 -10.85 -6.25 6.65
C ASN A 57 -11.68 -4.97 6.73
N GLY A 58 -11.23 -3.88 6.08
CA GLY A 58 -11.94 -2.61 6.04
C GLY A 58 -11.70 -1.70 7.24
N ASN A 59 -10.75 -2.01 8.12
CA ASN A 59 -10.41 -1.16 9.26
C ASN A 59 -9.55 0.03 8.81
N ASP A 60 -9.86 1.22 9.32
CA ASP A 60 -9.07 2.42 9.08
C ASP A 60 -7.89 2.50 10.06
N PHE A 61 -6.68 2.39 9.53
CA PHE A 61 -5.43 2.46 10.29
C PHE A 61 -4.63 3.74 10.04
N THR A 62 -5.25 4.77 9.51
CA THR A 62 -4.59 6.05 9.20
C THR A 62 -3.94 6.65 10.45
N ALA A 63 -4.65 6.72 11.55
CA ALA A 63 -4.12 7.23 12.82
C ALA A 63 -3.10 6.29 13.47
N ARG A 64 -3.17 4.99 13.17
CA ARG A 64 -2.24 3.99 13.69
C ARG A 64 -0.87 4.06 13.05
N PHE A 65 -0.79 4.47 11.78
CA PHE A 65 0.44 4.54 10.99
C PHE A 65 0.70 5.96 10.48
N PRO A 66 1.03 6.91 11.37
CA PRO A 66 1.12 8.33 11.02
C PRO A 66 2.23 8.64 10.02
N LEU A 67 3.38 7.96 10.06
CA LEU A 67 4.46 8.15 9.09
C LEU A 67 4.04 7.70 7.69
N ALA A 68 3.40 6.53 7.59
CA ALA A 68 2.89 6.02 6.32
C ALA A 68 1.81 6.96 5.76
N ALA A 69 0.89 7.46 6.59
CA ALA A 69 -0.13 8.41 6.16
C ALA A 69 0.49 9.72 5.67
N ALA A 70 1.50 10.25 6.36
CA ALA A 70 2.22 11.46 5.93
C ALA A 70 2.96 11.25 4.60
N ALA A 71 3.62 10.11 4.42
CA ALA A 71 4.32 9.77 3.18
C ALA A 71 3.34 9.67 1.99
N VAL A 72 2.19 9.03 2.18
CA VAL A 72 1.13 8.95 1.16
C VAL A 72 0.59 10.34 0.83
N GLY A 73 0.37 11.19 1.84
CA GLY A 73 -0.10 12.56 1.66
C GLY A 73 0.89 13.47 0.92
N ALA A 74 2.19 13.17 1.00
CA ALA A 74 3.25 13.92 0.33
C ALA A 74 3.44 13.55 -1.15
N LEU A 75 2.79 12.49 -1.65
CA LEU A 75 2.87 12.12 -3.06
C LEU A 75 2.25 13.19 -3.96
N PRO A 76 2.84 13.46 -5.14
CA PRO A 76 2.44 14.58 -5.99
C PRO A 76 1.15 14.36 -6.79
N ALA A 77 0.35 13.37 -6.46
CA ALA A 77 -0.93 13.07 -7.09
C ALA A 77 -2.10 13.36 -6.13
N ASN A 78 -3.20 13.88 -6.66
CA ASN A 78 -4.37 14.29 -5.86
C ASN A 78 -5.38 13.16 -5.63
N SER A 79 -5.34 12.12 -6.44
CA SER A 79 -6.27 10.99 -6.33
C SER A 79 -5.58 9.71 -6.80
N PHE A 80 -5.49 8.73 -5.91
CA PHE A 80 -4.90 7.43 -6.20
C PHE A 80 -5.33 6.38 -5.18
N LEU A 81 -5.10 5.14 -5.56
CA LEU A 81 -5.19 3.96 -4.70
C LEU A 81 -3.91 3.15 -4.85
N ILE A 82 -3.25 2.86 -3.74
CA ILE A 82 -2.01 2.10 -3.69
C ILE A 82 -2.25 0.84 -2.86
N ASP A 83 -1.91 -0.32 -3.43
CA ASP A 83 -1.86 -1.58 -2.70
C ASP A 83 -0.43 -1.79 -2.19
N GLY A 84 -0.27 -1.91 -0.89
CA GLY A 84 1.02 -2.04 -0.25
C GLY A 84 0.96 -2.83 1.04
N GLU A 85 2.08 -2.87 1.71
CA GLU A 85 2.21 -3.54 3.00
C GLU A 85 2.86 -2.61 4.02
N ALA A 86 2.19 -2.43 5.15
CA ALA A 86 2.76 -1.69 6.27
C ALA A 86 3.62 -2.62 7.11
N ILE A 87 4.86 -2.25 7.34
CA ILE A 87 5.83 -3.02 8.09
C ILE A 87 6.50 -2.18 9.18
N VAL A 88 6.94 -2.86 10.24
CA VAL A 88 7.91 -2.32 11.20
C VAL A 88 9.14 -3.22 11.16
N THR A 89 10.31 -2.62 11.07
CA THR A 89 11.56 -3.37 11.01
C THR A 89 12.25 -3.41 12.37
N ASN A 90 12.98 -4.49 12.61
CA ASN A 90 13.90 -4.58 13.75
C ASN A 90 15.20 -3.79 13.47
N THR A 91 16.13 -3.83 14.42
CA THR A 91 17.44 -3.15 14.31
C THR A 91 18.31 -3.65 13.16
N LYS A 92 18.00 -4.84 12.60
CA LYS A 92 18.67 -5.42 11.43
C LYS A 92 17.98 -5.07 10.11
N GLY A 93 16.91 -4.26 10.14
CA GLY A 93 16.15 -3.87 8.94
C GLY A 93 15.19 -4.95 8.43
N LEU A 94 14.94 -6.00 9.20
CA LEU A 94 14.00 -7.06 8.82
C LEU A 94 12.60 -6.74 9.31
N ALA A 95 11.59 -6.93 8.46
CA ALA A 95 10.19 -6.78 8.84
C ALA A 95 9.79 -7.84 9.86
N VAL A 96 9.22 -7.42 10.98
CA VAL A 96 8.78 -8.30 12.06
C VAL A 96 7.31 -8.04 12.38
N PHE A 97 6.47 -9.03 12.13
CA PHE A 97 5.02 -8.91 12.34
C PHE A 97 4.65 -8.61 13.79
N ASP A 98 5.35 -9.20 14.75
CA ASP A 98 5.10 -8.94 16.17
C ASP A 98 5.28 -7.47 16.55
N LEU A 99 6.18 -6.75 15.89
CA LEU A 99 6.36 -5.32 16.13
C LEU A 99 5.16 -4.51 15.62
N ILE A 100 4.68 -4.78 14.42
CA ILE A 100 3.57 -4.00 13.83
C ILE A 100 2.21 -4.39 14.43
N ARG A 101 2.06 -5.62 14.90
CA ARG A 101 0.83 -6.10 15.54
C ARG A 101 0.48 -5.29 16.79
N HIS A 102 1.47 -4.82 17.52
CA HIS A 102 1.28 -4.00 18.69
C HIS A 102 1.14 -2.52 18.33
N LYS A 103 0.07 -1.88 18.80
CA LYS A 103 -0.25 -0.46 18.50
C LYS A 103 0.87 0.51 18.86
N ARG A 104 1.66 0.20 19.89
CA ARG A 104 2.78 1.04 20.36
C ARG A 104 3.88 1.25 19.33
N HIS A 105 4.03 0.34 18.37
CA HIS A 105 5.05 0.43 17.31
C HIS A 105 4.48 0.99 15.99
N GLY A 106 3.20 1.34 15.95
CA GLY A 106 2.57 1.85 14.74
C GLY A 106 3.18 3.16 14.23
N ALA A 107 3.75 3.97 15.13
CA ALA A 107 4.42 5.22 14.76
C ALA A 107 5.67 5.01 13.88
N ASP A 108 6.29 3.83 13.96
CA ASP A 108 7.50 3.47 13.20
C ASP A 108 7.17 2.72 11.90
N ALA A 109 5.89 2.48 11.63
CA ALA A 109 5.47 1.73 10.45
C ALA A 109 5.72 2.51 9.16
N VAL A 110 6.29 1.83 8.19
CA VAL A 110 6.46 2.32 6.81
C VAL A 110 5.61 1.50 5.86
N LEU A 111 5.20 2.12 4.75
CA LEU A 111 4.41 1.47 3.72
C LEU A 111 5.32 1.08 2.55
N LEU A 112 5.36 -0.21 2.23
CA LEU A 112 5.98 -0.73 1.02
C LEU A 112 4.89 -0.93 -0.03
N ALA A 113 4.99 -0.19 -1.12
CA ALA A 113 4.11 -0.40 -2.27
C ALA A 113 4.69 -1.43 -3.22
N GLY A 114 3.86 -2.39 -3.63
CA GLY A 114 4.22 -3.36 -4.66
C GLY A 114 4.37 -2.68 -6.03
N GLN A 115 5.38 -3.07 -6.80
CA GLN A 115 5.49 -2.64 -8.19
C GLN A 115 4.47 -3.38 -9.04
N ARG A 116 3.41 -2.70 -9.47
CA ARG A 116 2.57 -3.19 -10.56
C ARG A 116 3.03 -2.60 -11.88
N ARG A 117 3.41 -3.47 -12.81
CA ARG A 117 3.98 -3.11 -14.12
C ARG A 117 3.03 -2.37 -15.06
N GLN A 118 1.76 -2.13 -14.73
CA GLN A 118 0.78 -1.79 -15.76
C GLN A 118 -0.06 -0.51 -15.62
N THR A 119 0.00 0.28 -14.57
CA THR A 119 -0.98 1.38 -14.56
C THR A 119 -0.52 2.77 -14.13
N ALA A 120 0.67 2.99 -13.73
CA ALA A 120 1.11 4.37 -13.50
C ALA A 120 2.64 4.47 -13.44
N ARG A 121 3.29 4.69 -14.56
CA ARG A 121 4.71 5.06 -14.62
C ARG A 121 5.06 6.20 -13.66
N ALA A 122 4.17 7.15 -13.47
CA ALA A 122 4.36 8.28 -12.57
C ALA A 122 4.29 7.92 -11.08
N THR A 123 3.47 6.94 -10.71
CA THR A 123 3.28 6.55 -9.30
C THR A 123 4.43 5.67 -8.79
N THR A 124 4.97 4.82 -9.64
CA THR A 124 6.06 3.90 -9.28
C THR A 124 7.37 4.64 -9.03
N GLU A 125 7.71 5.66 -9.83
CA GLU A 125 8.91 6.47 -9.64
C GLU A 125 8.87 7.31 -8.36
N ALA A 126 7.68 7.81 -7.99
CA ALA A 126 7.50 8.57 -6.75
C ALA A 126 7.63 7.69 -5.50
N LEU A 127 7.23 6.43 -5.56
CA LEU A 127 7.30 5.47 -4.44
C LEU A 127 8.69 4.87 -4.24
N THR A 128 9.49 4.77 -5.29
CA THR A 128 10.88 4.26 -5.21
C THR A 128 11.83 5.27 -4.54
N ARG A 129 11.43 6.53 -4.40
CA ARG A 129 12.22 7.61 -3.77
C ARG A 129 11.83 7.92 -2.32
N VAL A 130 10.90 7.19 -1.79
CA VAL A 130 10.50 7.29 -0.37
C VAL A 130 11.18 6.14 0.46
#